data_9a78af6beb526347ab998b521c18e334
#
_entry.id   9a78af6beb526347ab998b521c18e334
#
_cell.length_a   1.000
_cell.length_b   1.000
_cell.length_c   1.000
_cell.angle_alpha   90.00
_cell.angle_beta   90.00
_cell.angle_gamma   90.00
#
_symmetry.space_group_name_H-M   'P 1'
#
loop_
_entity.id
_entity.type
_entity.pdbx_description
1 polymer ?
#
loop_
_entity_poly.entity_id
_entity_poly.type
_entity_poly.pdbx_seq_one_letter_code
_entity_poly.pdbx_strand_id
1 'polypeptide(L)'
;ELDVPAMVHVSSSCNPCFHGTGAHYLNGDTTAFMQFLTSDLFKRFPTLRFIIPHGGGAVPYHWGRYRGLAQDMKLPPLSEHLLKNVFFDT
;
A
#
# COMPACT_ATOMS: atom_id res chain seq x y z
N GLU A 1 -6.47 -22.64 3.23
CA GLU A 1 -6.20 -21.26 2.84
C GLU A 1 -7.47 -20.60 2.33
N LEU A 2 -7.81 -19.42 2.87
CA LEU A 2 -9.04 -18.73 2.50
C LEU A 2 -8.76 -17.83 1.28
N ASP A 3 -9.65 -17.89 0.30
CA ASP A 3 -9.55 -17.03 -0.88
C ASP A 3 -10.35 -15.75 -0.67
N VAL A 4 -9.93 -14.94 0.28
CA VAL A 4 -10.58 -13.66 0.60
C VAL A 4 -9.51 -12.58 0.69
N PRO A 5 -9.84 -11.34 0.26
CA PRO A 5 -8.92 -10.23 0.45
C PRO A 5 -8.89 -9.76 1.89
N ALA A 6 -7.77 -9.18 2.31
CA ALA A 6 -7.63 -8.55 3.60
C ALA A 6 -7.57 -7.03 3.41
N MET A 7 -8.30 -6.29 4.26
CA MET A 7 -8.22 -4.83 4.24
C MET A 7 -7.19 -4.36 5.26
N VAL A 8 -6.28 -3.50 4.83
CA VAL A 8 -5.35 -2.84 5.74
C VAL A 8 -6.13 -1.79 6.54
N HIS A 9 -5.98 -1.82 7.86
CA HIS A 9 -6.70 -0.90 8.73
C HIS A 9 -5.70 -0.14 9.59
N VAL A 10 -5.67 1.18 9.43
CA VAL A 10 -4.74 2.02 10.18
C VAL A 10 -5.28 2.28 11.56
N SER A 11 -4.44 2.09 12.59
CA SER A 11 -4.81 2.41 13.96
C SER A 11 -4.70 3.91 14.23
N SER A 12 -5.52 4.40 15.17
CA SER A 12 -5.44 5.79 15.57
C SER A 12 -4.11 6.12 16.24
N SER A 13 -3.68 7.37 16.13
CA SER A 13 -2.49 7.86 16.81
C SER A 13 -2.88 8.65 18.06
N CYS A 14 -2.10 8.48 19.12
CA CYS A 14 -2.25 9.29 20.33
C CYS A 14 -1.51 10.63 20.22
N ASN A 15 -0.76 10.84 19.15
CA ASN A 15 0.01 12.06 18.96
C ASN A 15 -0.93 13.20 18.53
N PRO A 16 -1.04 14.29 19.32
CA PRO A 16 -1.96 15.38 18.98
C PRO A 16 -1.57 16.15 17.72
N CYS A 17 -0.34 15.99 17.24
CA CYS A 17 0.11 16.61 16.01
C CYS A 17 -0.40 15.90 14.76
N PHE A 18 -0.90 14.67 14.91
CA PHE A 18 -1.42 13.91 13.78
C PHE A 18 -2.95 13.86 13.84
N HIS A 19 -3.58 14.68 13.02
CA HIS A 19 -5.02 14.56 12.85
C HIS A 19 -5.32 13.23 12.15
N GLY A 20 -6.21 12.43 12.73
CA GLY A 20 -6.49 11.10 12.19
C GLY A 20 -6.83 11.11 10.72
N THR A 21 -7.97 11.68 10.37
CA THR A 21 -8.47 11.69 8.99
C THR A 21 -7.61 12.54 8.08
N GLY A 22 -7.09 13.67 8.58
CA GLY A 22 -6.37 14.63 7.75
C GLY A 22 -4.94 14.28 7.46
N ALA A 23 -4.33 13.41 8.27
CA ALA A 23 -2.91 13.10 8.10
C ALA A 23 -2.58 11.65 8.43
N HIS A 24 -2.90 11.18 9.62
CA HIS A 24 -2.42 9.89 10.11
C HIS A 24 -2.86 8.71 9.23
N TYR A 25 -4.13 8.68 8.84
CA TYR A 25 -4.63 7.59 8.01
C TYR A 25 -3.95 7.57 6.64
N LEU A 26 -3.78 8.73 6.03
CA LEU A 26 -3.12 8.82 4.73
C LEU A 26 -1.67 8.38 4.83
N ASN A 27 -0.98 8.79 5.87
CA ASN A 27 0.42 8.39 6.09
C ASN A 27 0.53 6.88 6.32
N GLY A 28 -0.37 6.32 7.13
CA GLY A 28 -0.37 4.89 7.42
C GLY A 28 -0.63 4.04 6.17
N ASP A 29 -1.60 4.45 5.36
CA ASP A 29 -1.92 3.74 4.13
C ASP A 29 -0.76 3.79 3.13
N THR A 30 -0.12 4.95 3.01
CA THR A 30 1.04 5.12 2.13
C THR A 30 2.21 4.27 2.61
N THR A 31 2.44 4.24 3.92
CA THR A 31 3.49 3.41 4.51
C THR A 31 3.24 1.93 4.26
N ALA A 32 1.99 1.48 4.38
CA ALA A 32 1.63 0.10 4.10
C ALA A 32 1.95 -0.27 2.65
N PHE A 33 1.62 0.61 1.70
CA PHE A 33 1.94 0.37 0.30
C PHE A 33 3.45 0.24 0.11
N MET A 34 4.23 1.12 0.73
CA MET A 34 5.69 1.04 0.61
C MET A 34 6.24 -0.25 1.17
N GLN A 35 5.66 -0.76 2.24
CA GLN A 35 6.08 -2.04 2.79
C GLN A 35 5.79 -3.19 1.81
N PHE A 36 4.65 -3.16 1.13
CA PHE A 36 4.37 -4.14 0.08
C PHE A 36 5.36 -4.00 -1.08
N LEU A 37 5.66 -2.77 -1.47
CA LEU A 37 6.58 -2.51 -2.58
C LEU A 37 7.97 -3.08 -2.31
N THR A 38 8.49 -2.91 -1.09
CA THR A 38 9.86 -3.31 -0.75
C THR A 38 9.98 -4.74 -0.25
N SER A 39 8.86 -5.45 -0.07
CA SER A 39 8.87 -6.82 0.42
C SER A 39 8.79 -7.82 -0.74
N ASP A 40 9.01 -9.08 -0.42
CA ASP A 40 8.82 -10.19 -1.36
C ASP A 40 7.54 -10.96 -1.10
N LEU A 41 6.60 -10.34 -0.38
CA LEU A 41 5.39 -11.01 0.10
C LEU A 41 4.61 -11.69 -1.03
N PHE A 42 4.36 -10.98 -2.14
CA PHE A 42 3.55 -11.51 -3.23
C PHE A 42 4.33 -12.49 -4.11
N LYS A 43 5.64 -12.48 -4.04
CA LYS A 43 6.46 -13.49 -4.67
C LYS A 43 6.34 -14.80 -3.92
N ARG A 44 6.26 -14.73 -2.60
CA ARG A 44 6.12 -15.91 -1.72
C ARG A 44 4.68 -16.39 -1.62
N PHE A 45 3.73 -15.46 -1.68
CA PHE A 45 2.29 -15.74 -1.54
C PHE A 45 1.53 -15.04 -2.66
N PRO A 46 1.58 -15.55 -3.88
CA PRO A 46 1.05 -14.82 -5.05
C PRO A 46 -0.46 -14.68 -5.07
N THR A 47 -1.19 -15.41 -4.25
CA THR A 47 -2.66 -15.32 -4.21
C THR A 47 -3.18 -14.39 -3.13
N LEU A 48 -2.31 -13.85 -2.28
CA LEU A 48 -2.74 -12.89 -1.28
C LEU A 48 -3.21 -11.59 -1.95
N ARG A 49 -4.26 -11.01 -1.39
CA ARG A 49 -4.82 -9.74 -1.89
C ARG A 49 -5.11 -8.82 -0.73
N PHE A 50 -4.78 -7.56 -0.89
CA PHE A 50 -4.98 -6.55 0.14
C PHE A 50 -5.72 -5.36 -0.43
N ILE A 51 -6.56 -4.75 0.40
CA ILE A 51 -7.27 -3.52 0.06
C ILE A 51 -6.72 -2.41 0.96
N ILE A 52 -6.22 -1.34 0.36
CA ILE A 52 -5.74 -0.17 1.10
C ILE A 52 -6.83 0.89 1.04
N PRO A 53 -7.39 1.29 2.19
CA PRO A 53 -8.51 2.24 2.24
C PRO A 53 -8.08 3.68 1.99
N HIS A 54 -9.01 4.58 2.12
CA HIS A 54 -8.79 6.03 1.98
C HIS A 54 -8.16 6.38 0.63
N GLY A 55 -8.64 5.72 -0.43
CA GLY A 55 -8.13 5.95 -1.78
C GLY A 55 -6.69 5.50 -2.00
N GLY A 56 -6.11 4.74 -1.06
CA GLY A 56 -4.70 4.33 -1.15
C GLY A 56 -3.74 5.37 -0.60
N GLY A 57 -4.22 6.31 0.20
CA GLY A 57 -3.39 7.36 0.77
C GLY A 57 -2.87 8.29 -0.32
N ALA A 58 -1.57 8.55 -0.32
CA ALA A 58 -0.95 9.39 -1.32
C ALA A 58 -0.54 8.63 -2.58
N VAL A 59 -0.66 7.30 -2.59
CA VAL A 59 -0.07 6.46 -3.64
C VAL A 59 -0.66 6.72 -5.02
N PRO A 60 -1.99 6.68 -5.23
CA PRO A 60 -2.51 6.88 -6.58
C PRO A 60 -2.18 8.26 -7.15
N TYR A 61 -2.25 9.28 -6.30
CA TYR A 61 -1.98 10.65 -6.72
C TYR A 61 -0.51 10.84 -7.12
N HIS A 62 0.40 10.14 -6.47
CA HIS A 62 1.83 10.22 -6.73
C HIS A 62 2.38 8.95 -7.36
N TRP A 63 1.58 8.30 -8.21
CA TRP A 63 1.92 7.00 -8.80
C TRP A 63 3.29 6.98 -9.47
N GLY A 64 3.62 8.06 -10.19
CA GLY A 64 4.91 8.14 -10.87
C GLY A 64 6.10 8.04 -9.91
N ARG A 65 5.95 8.55 -8.68
CA ARG A 65 7.01 8.45 -7.68
C ARG A 65 7.30 6.99 -7.34
N TYR A 66 6.25 6.21 -7.13
CA TYR A 66 6.42 4.80 -6.74
C TYR A 66 6.92 3.95 -7.88
N ARG A 67 6.49 4.27 -9.11
CA ARG A 67 7.00 3.61 -10.29
C ARG A 67 8.50 3.90 -10.46
N GLY A 68 8.92 5.14 -10.24
CA GLY A 68 10.32 5.51 -10.28
C GLY A 68 11.14 4.85 -9.20
N LEU A 69 10.61 4.79 -7.98
CA LEU A 69 11.29 4.09 -6.88
C LEU A 69 11.47 2.60 -7.18
N ALA A 70 10.48 1.97 -7.78
CA ALA A 70 10.60 0.57 -8.16
C ALA A 70 11.75 0.36 -9.16
N GLN A 71 11.89 1.26 -10.13
CA GLN A 71 12.99 1.20 -11.08
C GLN A 71 14.35 1.39 -10.40
N ASP A 72 14.45 2.39 -9.53
CA ASP A 72 15.70 2.67 -8.83
C ASP A 72 16.12 1.50 -7.93
N MET A 73 15.18 0.83 -7.33
CA MET A 73 15.44 -0.31 -6.45
C MET A 73 15.57 -1.62 -7.23
N LYS A 74 15.49 -1.56 -8.56
CA LYS A 74 15.56 -2.72 -9.45
C LYS A 74 14.53 -3.78 -9.13
N LEU A 75 13.34 -3.32 -8.75
CA LEU A 75 12.18 -4.19 -8.51
C LEU A 75 11.43 -4.43 -9.81
N PRO A 76 10.60 -5.48 -9.88
CA PRO A 76 9.72 -5.66 -11.04
C PRO A 76 8.81 -4.47 -11.24
N PRO A 77 8.34 -4.19 -12.46
CA PRO A 77 7.36 -3.12 -12.68
C PRO A 77 6.16 -3.28 -11.75
N LEU A 78 5.56 -2.16 -11.33
CA LEU A 78 4.42 -2.20 -10.41
C LEU A 78 3.28 -3.05 -10.94
N SER A 79 3.04 -3.02 -12.25
CA SER A 79 2.00 -3.84 -12.87
C SER A 79 2.20 -5.33 -12.66
N GLU A 80 3.43 -5.80 -12.53
CA GLU A 80 3.75 -7.20 -12.28
C GLU A 80 3.93 -7.50 -10.80
N HIS A 81 4.39 -6.50 -10.04
CA HIS A 81 4.77 -6.70 -8.64
C HIS A 81 3.60 -6.54 -7.68
N LEU A 82 2.73 -5.56 -7.88
CA LEU A 82 1.70 -5.22 -6.92
C LEU A 82 0.27 -5.17 -7.46
N LEU A 83 0.07 -4.76 -8.72
CA LEU A 83 -1.29 -4.46 -9.19
C LEU A 83 -2.24 -5.66 -9.24
N LYS A 84 -1.73 -6.86 -9.15
CA LYS A 84 -2.56 -8.06 -9.08
C LYS A 84 -2.98 -8.38 -7.65
N ASN A 85 -2.35 -7.79 -6.66
CA ASN A 85 -2.49 -8.16 -5.26
C ASN A 85 -2.94 -7.01 -4.37
N VAL A 86 -2.79 -5.77 -4.81
CA VAL A 86 -3.12 -4.60 -4.00
C VAL A 86 -4.18 -3.78 -4.71
N PHE A 87 -5.24 -3.44 -3.98
CA PHE A 87 -6.38 -2.68 -4.48
C PHE A 87 -6.60 -1.48 -3.58
N PHE A 88 -7.14 -0.41 -4.15
CA PHE A 88 -7.43 0.81 -3.40
C PHE A 88 -8.92 0.98 -3.26
N ASP A 89 -9.35 1.37 -2.07
CA ASP A 89 -10.74 1.64 -1.78
C ASP A 89 -10.94 3.15 -1.59
N THR A 90 -12.03 3.64 -2.09
CA THR A 90 -12.39 5.03 -1.86
C THR A 90 -13.14 5.18 -0.54
#